data_88ddd99bf54beaec65478a3ac4ff627a
#
_entry.id   88ddd99bf54beaec65478a3ac4ff627a
#
_cell.length_a   1.000
_cell.length_b   1.000
_cell.length_c   1.000
_cell.angle_alpha   90.00
_cell.angle_beta   90.00
_cell.angle_gamma   90.00
#
_symmetry.space_group_name_H-M   'P 1'
#
loop_
_entity.id
_entity.type
_entity.pdbx_description
1 polymer ?
#
loop_
_entity_poly.entity_id
_entity_poly.type
_entity_poly.pdbx_seq_one_letter_code
_entity_poly.pdbx_strand_id
1 'polypeptide(L)'
;MRSLVKDAATNINVRWNNKTYVLQLEDSQTPLLSIIFKYAADGKSSLARRAVTPGTLVGLLDKAKAYRVLKDNHPEAVEQIDYASYEAQPHVMDYNDFEIRLEEALRFDPQDTLVFRVLLHNKTDKEILYKAEGFSLRVGERLYFQSISDASGVMPPSSETPAYFAVTGTP
;
A
#
# COMPACT_ATOMS: atom_id res chain seq x y z
N MET A 1 9.44 -4.82 29.85
CA MET A 1 9.95 -5.94 30.68
C MET A 1 11.37 -5.55 31.10
N ARG A 2 11.73 -5.71 32.35
CA ARG A 2 13.08 -5.38 32.84
C ARG A 2 13.69 -6.65 33.43
N SER A 3 14.90 -7.00 33.02
CA SER A 3 15.62 -8.12 33.62
C SER A 3 15.97 -7.81 35.07
N LEU A 4 15.83 -8.79 35.94
CA LEU A 4 16.22 -8.72 37.36
C LEU A 4 17.59 -9.32 37.58
N VAL A 5 18.16 -9.98 36.59
CA VAL A 5 19.45 -10.65 36.63
C VAL A 5 20.25 -10.19 35.41
N LYS A 6 21.51 -9.79 35.64
CA LYS A 6 22.45 -9.42 34.60
C LYS A 6 22.76 -10.64 33.72
N ASP A 7 22.87 -10.43 32.42
CA ASP A 7 23.14 -11.48 31.42
C ASP A 7 22.07 -12.60 31.37
N ALA A 8 20.84 -12.29 31.77
CA ALA A 8 19.73 -13.24 31.71
C ALA A 8 19.28 -13.47 30.26
N ALA A 9 19.12 -14.73 29.91
CA ALA A 9 18.49 -15.14 28.66
C ALA A 9 17.21 -15.93 28.97
N THR A 10 16.15 -15.66 28.23
CA THR A 10 14.88 -16.38 28.36
C THR A 10 14.16 -16.44 27.01
N ASN A 11 13.19 -17.35 26.91
CA ASN A 11 12.39 -17.48 25.70
C ASN A 11 10.98 -16.93 25.93
N ILE A 12 10.45 -16.24 24.92
CA ILE A 12 9.02 -15.91 24.83
C ILE A 12 8.41 -16.68 23.67
N ASN A 13 7.34 -17.40 23.97
CA ASN A 13 6.54 -18.08 22.97
C ASN A 13 5.35 -17.17 22.58
N VAL A 14 5.33 -16.72 21.34
CA VAL A 14 4.22 -15.94 20.77
C VAL A 14 3.41 -16.85 19.87
N ARG A 15 2.13 -17.09 20.20
CA ARG A 15 1.24 -17.86 19.35
C ARG A 15 0.33 -16.91 18.56
N TRP A 16 0.41 -17.02 17.22
CA TRP A 16 -0.43 -16.23 16.33
C TRP A 16 -0.74 -17.03 15.05
N ASN A 17 -1.99 -16.94 14.59
CA ASN A 17 -2.49 -17.63 13.40
C ASN A 17 -2.10 -19.12 13.35
N ASN A 18 -2.33 -19.85 14.45
CA ASN A 18 -2.03 -21.26 14.66
C ASN A 18 -0.54 -21.66 14.53
N LYS A 19 0.37 -20.70 14.56
CA LYS A 19 1.83 -20.89 14.58
C LYS A 19 2.39 -20.39 15.89
N THR A 20 3.44 -21.06 16.37
CA THR A 20 4.18 -20.63 17.56
C THR A 20 5.54 -20.11 17.14
N TYR A 21 5.85 -18.89 17.55
CA TYR A 21 7.15 -18.25 17.37
C TYR A 21 7.87 -18.28 18.70
N VAL A 22 9.10 -18.80 18.68
CA VAL A 22 9.97 -18.83 19.87
C VAL A 22 10.97 -17.70 19.71
N LEU A 23 10.96 -16.75 20.64
CA LEU A 23 11.85 -15.62 20.67
C LEU A 23 12.83 -15.80 21.82
N GLN A 24 14.12 -15.73 21.54
CA GLN A 24 15.13 -15.64 22.58
C GLN A 24 15.31 -14.17 22.99
N LEU A 25 15.14 -13.90 24.26
CA LEU A 25 15.40 -12.59 24.84
C LEU A 25 16.75 -12.64 25.55
N GLU A 26 17.59 -11.68 25.24
CA GLU A 26 18.87 -11.49 25.89
C GLU A 26 18.94 -10.09 26.51
N ASP A 27 19.61 -9.96 27.63
CA ASP A 27 19.86 -8.65 28.23
C ASP A 27 20.85 -7.85 27.36
N SER A 28 20.52 -6.61 27.04
CA SER A 28 21.35 -5.75 26.19
C SER A 28 21.35 -4.31 26.68
N GLN A 29 22.49 -3.64 26.52
CA GLN A 29 22.63 -2.22 26.83
C GLN A 29 21.82 -1.33 25.87
N THR A 30 21.53 -1.83 24.67
CA THR A 30 20.68 -1.17 23.64
C THR A 30 19.46 -2.03 23.35
N PRO A 31 18.39 -1.92 24.16
CA PRO A 31 17.22 -2.76 23.97
C PRO A 31 16.45 -2.39 22.69
N LEU A 32 15.95 -3.41 22.00
CA LEU A 32 14.99 -3.22 20.92
C LEU A 32 13.65 -2.77 21.48
N LEU A 33 13.17 -1.62 21.06
CA LEU A 33 11.88 -1.06 21.50
C LEU A 33 10.68 -1.68 20.80
N SER A 34 10.89 -2.30 19.63
CA SER A 34 9.83 -2.97 18.88
C SER A 34 10.37 -4.12 18.04
N ILE A 35 9.58 -5.17 17.91
CA ILE A 35 9.85 -6.31 17.04
C ILE A 35 8.71 -6.41 16.03
N ILE A 36 9.04 -6.36 14.74
CA ILE A 36 8.09 -6.51 13.65
C ILE A 36 8.27 -7.89 13.04
N PHE A 37 7.27 -8.75 13.17
CA PHE A 37 7.24 -10.04 12.48
C PHE A 37 6.78 -9.83 11.06
N LYS A 38 7.67 -10.12 10.11
CA LYS A 38 7.30 -10.19 8.69
C LYS A 38 7.03 -11.64 8.33
N TYR A 39 5.84 -11.93 7.84
CA TYR A 39 5.48 -13.25 7.35
C TYR A 39 6.13 -13.49 5.99
N ALA A 40 6.97 -14.50 5.87
CA ALA A 40 7.33 -15.04 4.57
C ALA A 40 6.22 -16.04 4.19
N ALA A 41 5.41 -15.72 3.20
CA ALA A 41 4.47 -16.66 2.63
C ALA A 41 5.25 -17.87 2.09
N ASP A 42 4.70 -19.05 2.33
CA ASP A 42 5.32 -20.35 2.12
C ASP A 42 6.19 -20.48 0.87
N GLY A 43 7.48 -20.77 1.09
CA GLY A 43 8.33 -21.55 0.17
C GLY A 43 8.80 -20.87 -1.13
N LYS A 44 8.33 -19.69 -1.47
CA LYS A 44 8.93 -18.90 -2.55
C LYS A 44 9.97 -17.98 -1.94
N SER A 45 11.22 -18.12 -2.39
CA SER A 45 12.40 -17.41 -1.93
C SER A 45 12.07 -16.00 -1.47
N SER A 46 12.56 -15.62 -0.29
CA SER A 46 12.62 -14.22 0.11
C SER A 46 13.48 -13.47 -0.91
N LEU A 47 12.87 -13.05 -2.00
CA LEU A 47 13.40 -11.95 -2.78
C LEU A 47 13.58 -10.86 -1.73
N ALA A 48 14.83 -10.54 -1.40
CA ALA A 48 15.16 -9.50 -0.45
C ALA A 48 14.30 -8.29 -0.83
N ARG A 49 13.27 -7.99 -0.01
CA ARG A 49 12.38 -6.86 -0.28
C ARG A 49 13.26 -5.65 -0.39
N ARG A 50 13.44 -5.15 -1.61
CA ARG A 50 14.24 -3.96 -1.85
C ARG A 50 13.55 -2.83 -1.11
N ALA A 51 14.34 -2.11 -0.30
CA ALA A 51 13.86 -0.89 0.33
C ALA A 51 13.27 0.01 -0.77
N VAL A 52 11.97 0.31 -0.67
CA VAL A 52 11.29 1.12 -1.68
C VAL A 52 11.70 2.56 -1.46
N THR A 53 12.45 3.12 -2.40
CA THR A 53 12.89 4.52 -2.35
C THR A 53 11.81 5.43 -2.94
N PRO A 54 11.79 6.74 -2.63
CA PRO A 54 10.89 7.68 -3.28
C PRO A 54 10.95 7.63 -4.81
N GLY A 55 12.16 7.53 -5.39
CA GLY A 55 12.32 7.40 -6.84
C GLY A 55 11.71 6.11 -7.40
N THR A 56 11.79 5.00 -6.66
CA THR A 56 11.11 3.76 -7.02
C THR A 56 9.59 3.95 -7.05
N LEU A 57 9.02 4.60 -6.02
CA LEU A 57 7.59 4.85 -5.93
C LEU A 57 7.07 5.72 -7.09
N VAL A 58 7.80 6.78 -7.45
CA VAL A 58 7.50 7.60 -8.63
C VAL A 58 7.48 6.74 -9.88
N GLY A 59 8.50 5.91 -10.10
CA GLY A 59 8.56 5.01 -11.25
C GLY A 59 7.40 4.00 -11.29
N LEU A 60 6.92 3.52 -10.14
CA LEU A 60 5.74 2.64 -10.08
C LEU A 60 4.45 3.38 -10.45
N LEU A 61 4.27 4.63 -9.99
CA LEU A 61 3.15 5.47 -10.41
C LEU A 61 3.16 5.74 -11.91
N ASP A 62 4.31 6.09 -12.48
CA ASP A 62 4.45 6.35 -13.91
C ASP A 62 4.16 5.09 -14.73
N LYS A 63 4.64 3.94 -14.26
CA LYS A 63 4.38 2.65 -14.91
C LYS A 63 2.90 2.27 -14.82
N ALA A 64 2.24 2.53 -13.70
CA ALA A 64 0.81 2.32 -13.55
C ALA A 64 -0.01 3.20 -14.50
N LYS A 65 0.33 4.48 -14.65
CA LYS A 65 -0.31 5.39 -15.61
C LYS A 65 -0.14 4.93 -17.06
N ALA A 66 1.04 4.40 -17.38
CA ALA A 66 1.36 3.91 -18.71
C ALA A 66 0.93 2.46 -18.98
N TYR A 67 0.35 1.77 -17.99
CA TYR A 67 0.11 0.32 -18.03
C TYR A 67 -0.62 -0.14 -19.29
N ARG A 68 -1.71 0.52 -19.68
CA ARG A 68 -2.51 0.14 -20.86
C ARG A 68 -1.68 0.24 -22.14
N VAL A 69 -0.96 1.36 -22.31
CA VAL A 69 -0.09 1.58 -23.48
C VAL A 69 1.06 0.57 -23.51
N LEU A 70 1.65 0.28 -22.36
CA LEU A 70 2.72 -0.72 -22.25
C LEU A 70 2.19 -2.12 -22.53
N LYS A 71 1.01 -2.46 -22.03
CA LYS A 71 0.40 -3.77 -22.28
C LYS A 71 0.14 -4.02 -23.76
N ASP A 72 -0.27 -3.00 -24.51
CA ASP A 72 -0.57 -3.11 -25.93
C ASP A 72 0.68 -3.14 -26.81
N ASN A 73 1.73 -2.39 -26.45
CA ASN A 73 2.92 -2.22 -27.30
C ASN A 73 4.15 -2.97 -26.79
N HIS A 74 4.23 -3.21 -25.46
CA HIS A 74 5.38 -3.80 -24.77
C HIS A 74 4.91 -4.72 -23.64
N PRO A 75 4.17 -5.81 -23.93
CA PRO A 75 3.57 -6.67 -22.91
C PRO A 75 4.58 -7.25 -21.94
N GLU A 76 5.81 -7.50 -22.38
CA GLU A 76 6.93 -7.98 -21.56
C GLU A 76 7.30 -7.00 -20.42
N ALA A 77 7.05 -5.71 -20.60
CA ALA A 77 7.33 -4.69 -19.58
C ALA A 77 6.38 -4.75 -18.40
N VAL A 78 5.22 -5.36 -18.55
CA VAL A 78 4.13 -5.42 -17.56
C VAL A 78 3.72 -6.84 -17.16
N GLU A 79 4.40 -7.85 -17.65
CA GLU A 79 4.10 -9.28 -17.43
C GLU A 79 4.05 -9.64 -15.93
N GLN A 80 4.87 -8.97 -15.11
CA GLN A 80 4.97 -9.23 -13.66
C GLN A 80 4.04 -8.34 -12.82
N ILE A 81 3.09 -7.65 -13.46
CA ILE A 81 2.14 -6.77 -12.76
C ILE A 81 0.79 -7.46 -12.73
N ASP A 82 0.29 -7.73 -11.53
CA ASP A 82 -1.09 -8.14 -11.37
C ASP A 82 -1.99 -6.92 -11.51
N TYR A 83 -2.88 -6.95 -12.48
CA TYR A 83 -3.77 -5.85 -12.83
C TYR A 83 -5.23 -6.24 -12.66
N ALA A 84 -5.99 -5.39 -11.99
CA ALA A 84 -7.43 -5.49 -11.88
C ALA A 84 -8.10 -4.19 -12.36
N SER A 85 -9.09 -4.31 -13.23
CA SER A 85 -9.97 -3.21 -13.65
C SER A 85 -11.33 -3.35 -13.00
N TYR A 86 -11.85 -2.26 -12.47
CA TYR A 86 -13.17 -2.14 -11.85
C TYR A 86 -14.11 -1.25 -12.67
N GLU A 87 -13.74 -0.85 -13.89
CA GLU A 87 -14.55 0.05 -14.75
C GLU A 87 -15.96 -0.49 -15.01
N ALA A 88 -16.11 -1.81 -15.16
CA ALA A 88 -17.42 -2.43 -15.40
C ALA A 88 -18.29 -2.51 -14.12
N GLN A 89 -17.65 -2.57 -12.94
CA GLN A 89 -18.31 -2.65 -11.64
C GLN A 89 -17.50 -1.83 -10.62
N PRO A 90 -17.57 -0.50 -10.69
CA PRO A 90 -16.75 0.37 -9.86
C PRO A 90 -17.14 0.25 -8.39
N HIS A 91 -16.12 0.18 -7.54
CA HIS A 91 -16.29 0.37 -6.11
C HIS A 91 -16.44 1.87 -5.85
N VAL A 92 -17.63 2.30 -5.51
CA VAL A 92 -17.96 3.71 -5.32
C VAL A 92 -18.09 4.01 -3.82
N MET A 93 -17.40 5.03 -3.38
CA MET A 93 -17.61 5.68 -2.09
C MET A 93 -18.32 6.99 -2.35
N ASP A 94 -19.60 7.04 -2.01
CA ASP A 94 -20.46 8.19 -2.25
C ASP A 94 -20.55 9.07 -1.01
N TYR A 95 -20.24 10.35 -1.18
CA TYR A 95 -20.40 11.43 -0.22
C TYR A 95 -21.38 12.46 -0.78
N ASN A 96 -21.93 13.33 0.06
CA ASN A 96 -22.94 14.30 -0.39
C ASN A 96 -22.46 15.15 -1.57
N ASP A 97 -21.25 15.68 -1.47
CA ASP A 97 -20.70 16.67 -2.39
C ASP A 97 -19.81 16.08 -3.48
N PHE A 98 -19.29 14.87 -3.26
CA PHE A 98 -18.41 14.19 -4.20
C PHE A 98 -18.51 12.66 -4.06
N GLU A 99 -17.98 11.97 -5.03
CA GLU A 99 -17.77 10.51 -4.97
C GLU A 99 -16.35 10.13 -5.37
N ILE A 100 -15.91 8.99 -4.88
CA ILE A 100 -14.62 8.37 -5.24
C ILE A 100 -14.92 7.02 -5.85
N ARG A 101 -14.49 6.79 -7.10
CA ARG A 101 -14.62 5.51 -7.79
C ARG A 101 -13.23 4.86 -7.91
N LEU A 102 -13.08 3.65 -7.40
CA LEU A 102 -11.90 2.84 -7.69
C LEU A 102 -12.04 2.27 -9.11
N GLU A 103 -11.08 2.59 -9.98
CA GLU A 103 -11.10 2.13 -11.36
C GLU A 103 -10.08 1.03 -11.66
N GLU A 104 -8.88 1.15 -11.10
CA GLU A 104 -7.80 0.19 -11.34
C GLU A 104 -6.99 -0.07 -10.07
N ALA A 105 -6.49 -1.28 -9.95
CA ALA A 105 -5.48 -1.66 -8.97
C ALA A 105 -4.36 -2.45 -9.65
N LEU A 106 -3.13 -2.07 -9.37
CA LEU A 106 -1.92 -2.71 -9.90
C LEU A 106 -1.04 -3.17 -8.74
N ARG A 107 -0.66 -4.44 -8.75
CA ARG A 107 0.23 -5.02 -7.75
C ARG A 107 1.63 -5.18 -8.32
N PHE A 108 2.61 -4.66 -7.61
CA PHE A 108 4.04 -4.76 -7.87
C PHE A 108 4.69 -5.60 -6.77
N ASP A 109 4.68 -6.92 -6.94
CA ASP A 109 5.16 -7.86 -5.92
C ASP A 109 6.61 -7.64 -5.50
N PRO A 110 7.58 -7.39 -6.43
CA PRO A 110 8.97 -7.16 -6.04
C PRO A 110 9.17 -5.98 -5.10
N GLN A 111 8.29 -4.99 -5.16
CA GLN A 111 8.30 -3.78 -4.33
C GLN A 111 7.28 -3.84 -3.17
N ASP A 112 6.49 -4.93 -3.07
CA ASP A 112 5.42 -5.05 -2.09
C ASP A 112 4.52 -3.81 -2.09
N THR A 113 4.12 -3.36 -3.27
CA THR A 113 3.40 -2.11 -3.48
C THR A 113 2.15 -2.32 -4.32
N LEU A 114 1.04 -1.74 -3.88
CA LEU A 114 -0.18 -1.58 -4.65
C LEU A 114 -0.27 -0.13 -5.14
N VAL A 115 -0.63 0.04 -6.40
CA VAL A 115 -0.99 1.34 -6.97
C VAL A 115 -2.44 1.31 -7.36
N PHE A 116 -3.18 2.33 -6.96
CA PHE A 116 -4.59 2.50 -7.25
C PHE A 116 -4.80 3.71 -8.15
N ARG A 117 -5.68 3.55 -9.14
CA ARG A 117 -6.28 4.66 -9.88
C ARG A 117 -7.69 4.85 -9.37
N VAL A 118 -7.99 6.06 -8.94
CA VAL A 118 -9.32 6.47 -8.54
C VAL A 118 -9.79 7.66 -9.38
N LEU A 119 -11.08 7.74 -9.59
CA LEU A 119 -11.72 8.89 -10.21
C LEU A 119 -12.52 9.62 -9.13
N LEU A 120 -12.21 10.90 -8.97
CA LEU A 120 -12.86 11.81 -8.03
C LEU A 120 -13.89 12.62 -8.81
N HIS A 121 -15.16 12.49 -8.48
CA HIS A 121 -16.25 13.23 -9.13
C HIS A 121 -16.82 14.26 -8.15
N ASN A 122 -16.69 15.53 -8.51
CA ASN A 122 -17.31 16.63 -7.79
C ASN A 122 -18.75 16.85 -8.28
N LYS A 123 -19.72 16.63 -7.41
CA LYS A 123 -21.14 16.75 -7.73
C LYS A 123 -21.69 18.17 -7.58
N THR A 124 -20.87 19.10 -7.13
CA THR A 124 -21.26 20.48 -6.83
C THR A 124 -20.82 21.46 -7.93
N ASP A 125 -21.39 22.65 -7.89
CA ASP A 125 -21.03 23.78 -8.75
C ASP A 125 -19.84 24.62 -8.20
N LYS A 126 -19.21 24.14 -7.12
CA LYS A 126 -18.05 24.78 -6.46
C LYS A 126 -16.83 23.87 -6.49
N GLU A 127 -15.67 24.50 -6.49
CA GLU A 127 -14.42 23.79 -6.35
C GLU A 127 -14.32 23.14 -4.97
N ILE A 128 -13.85 21.89 -4.92
CA ILE A 128 -13.55 21.18 -3.68
C ILE A 128 -12.02 21.00 -3.56
N LEU A 129 -11.45 21.52 -2.48
CA LEU A 129 -10.04 21.31 -2.13
C LEU A 129 -9.91 20.09 -1.22
N TYR A 130 -8.95 19.26 -1.48
CA TYR A 130 -8.65 18.09 -0.65
C TYR A 130 -7.15 17.92 -0.44
N LYS A 131 -6.79 17.19 0.63
CA LYS A 131 -5.38 16.86 0.89
C LYS A 131 -5.03 15.56 0.18
N ALA A 132 -4.15 15.65 -0.81
CA ALA A 132 -3.67 14.50 -1.58
C ALA A 132 -3.03 13.43 -0.68
N GLU A 133 -2.43 13.83 0.45
CA GLU A 133 -1.84 12.93 1.45
C GLU A 133 -2.88 12.15 2.26
N GLY A 134 -4.16 12.51 2.16
CA GLY A 134 -5.25 11.90 2.90
C GLY A 134 -5.71 10.55 2.36
N PHE A 135 -5.24 10.11 1.19
CA PHE A 135 -5.60 8.81 0.66
C PHE A 135 -5.11 7.68 1.56
N SER A 136 -6.00 6.73 1.80
CA SER A 136 -5.69 5.52 2.54
C SER A 136 -6.52 4.35 2.02
N LEU A 137 -5.98 3.14 2.18
CA LEU A 137 -6.65 1.90 1.85
C LEU A 137 -7.14 1.24 3.14
N ARG A 138 -8.42 0.88 3.20
CA ARG A 138 -8.97 0.07 4.27
C ARG A 138 -9.21 -1.36 3.80
N VAL A 139 -8.63 -2.32 4.51
CA VAL A 139 -8.87 -3.76 4.28
C VAL A 139 -9.35 -4.38 5.59
N GLY A 140 -10.63 -4.68 5.66
CA GLY A 140 -11.28 -5.07 6.91
C GLY A 140 -11.17 -3.95 7.97
N GLU A 141 -10.56 -4.26 9.11
CA GLU A 141 -10.34 -3.28 10.20
C GLU A 141 -9.01 -2.52 10.07
N ARG A 142 -8.16 -2.90 9.13
CA ARG A 142 -6.83 -2.30 8.98
C ARG A 142 -6.86 -1.13 8.01
N LEU A 143 -6.13 -0.07 8.37
CA LEU A 143 -5.93 1.12 7.56
C LEU A 143 -4.46 1.19 7.11
N TYR A 144 -4.26 1.33 5.81
CA TYR A 144 -2.96 1.48 5.19
C TYR A 144 -2.85 2.87 4.58
N PHE A 145 -1.93 3.67 5.09
CA PHE A 145 -1.70 5.01 4.57
C PHE A 145 -0.91 4.93 3.27
N GLN A 146 -1.17 5.88 2.41
CA GLN A 146 -0.42 6.01 1.18
C GLN A 146 1.06 6.29 1.44
N SER A 147 1.91 5.78 0.55
CA SER A 147 3.34 6.06 0.53
C SER A 147 3.68 7.25 -0.36
N ILE A 148 2.90 7.42 -1.43
CA ILE A 148 2.99 8.55 -2.38
C ILE A 148 1.68 8.66 -3.13
N SER A 149 1.32 9.87 -3.56
CA SER A 149 0.21 10.13 -4.47
C SER A 149 0.60 11.06 -5.61
N ASP A 150 -0.11 10.92 -6.72
CA ASP A 150 -0.17 11.89 -7.80
C ASP A 150 -1.63 12.30 -7.97
N ALA A 151 -1.95 13.42 -7.36
CA ALA A 151 -3.29 13.97 -7.27
C ALA A 151 -3.21 15.49 -7.24
N SER A 152 -4.16 16.15 -7.91
CA SER A 152 -4.14 17.61 -8.06
C SER A 152 -4.37 18.39 -6.77
N GLY A 153 -5.01 17.75 -5.77
CA GLY A 153 -5.48 18.43 -4.56
C GLY A 153 -6.77 19.25 -4.77
N VAL A 154 -7.31 19.22 -5.99
CA VAL A 154 -8.47 20.02 -6.40
C VAL A 154 -9.43 19.18 -7.23
N MET A 155 -10.71 19.29 -6.96
CA MET A 155 -11.80 18.82 -7.82
C MET A 155 -12.55 20.03 -8.36
N PRO A 156 -12.39 20.38 -9.64
CA PRO A 156 -13.14 21.49 -10.25
C PRO A 156 -14.66 21.24 -10.21
N PRO A 157 -15.49 22.28 -10.32
CA PRO A 157 -16.95 22.14 -10.30
C PRO A 157 -17.47 21.14 -11.35
N SER A 158 -18.40 20.29 -10.95
CA SER A 158 -19.11 19.34 -11.84
C SER A 158 -18.18 18.55 -12.75
N SER A 159 -17.01 18.13 -12.24
CA SER A 159 -15.97 17.49 -13.03
C SER A 159 -15.49 16.18 -12.42
N GLU A 160 -14.82 15.38 -13.25
CA GLU A 160 -14.11 14.18 -12.86
C GLU A 160 -12.59 14.41 -12.94
N THR A 161 -11.89 14.03 -11.89
CA THR A 161 -10.43 14.23 -11.77
C THR A 161 -9.78 12.90 -11.39
N PRO A 162 -8.88 12.35 -12.20
CA PRO A 162 -8.16 11.14 -11.85
C PRO A 162 -7.10 11.44 -10.77
N ALA A 163 -6.92 10.46 -9.87
CA ALA A 163 -5.82 10.49 -8.91
C ALA A 163 -5.20 9.09 -8.80
N TYR A 164 -3.90 9.06 -8.56
CA TYR A 164 -3.15 7.83 -8.33
C TYR A 164 -2.51 7.88 -6.95
N PHE A 165 -2.52 6.76 -6.25
CA PHE A 165 -1.79 6.63 -5.00
C PHE A 165 -1.23 5.22 -4.82
N ALA A 166 -0.09 5.14 -4.16
CA ALA A 166 0.57 3.88 -3.86
C ALA A 166 0.55 3.58 -2.36
N VAL A 167 0.37 2.31 -2.03
CA VAL A 167 0.45 1.77 -0.66
C VAL A 167 1.50 0.68 -0.65
N THR A 168 2.51 0.80 0.21
CA THR A 168 3.62 -0.15 0.34
C THR A 168 3.48 -0.96 1.61
N GLY A 169 3.89 -2.24 1.57
CA GLY A 169 3.81 -3.13 2.74
C GLY A 169 2.38 -3.61 3.00
N THR A 170 1.63 -3.92 1.95
CA THR A 170 0.26 -4.42 2.02
C THR A 170 0.18 -5.84 2.58
N PRO A 171 -1.01 -6.23 3.08
CA PRO A 171 -1.26 -7.53 3.69
C PRO A 171 -1.10 -8.70 2.72
#